data_2617de2fd02760c18535010e7a015eaf
#
_entry.id   2617de2fd02760c18535010e7a015eaf
#
_cell.length_a   1.000
_cell.length_b   1.000
_cell.length_c   1.000
_cell.angle_alpha   90.00
_cell.angle_beta   90.00
_cell.angle_gamma   90.00
#
_symmetry.space_group_name_H-M   'P 1'
#
loop_
_entity.id
_entity.type
_entity.pdbx_description
1 polymer ?
#
loop_
_entity_poly.entity_id
_entity_poly.type
_entity_poly.pdbx_seq_one_letter_code
_entity_poly.pdbx_strand_id
1 'polypeptide(L)'
;IRAADYLINSQADRLLPQSERRLRNGDTLLIFPEGTRTRVGEPMTLQRGAANIAVRCRADLRVVTIHCSEHLLDKQSKWYHVPAHKPQFRVMVGERINTAEFCEAQEAFEPALAARQLNRHLLYQLSQQTPPLAGIHNDASALS
;
A
#
# COMPACT_ATOMS: atom_id res chain seq x y z
N ILE A 1 -2.94 -25.53 -4.01
CA ILE A 1 -2.91 -24.11 -3.62
C ILE A 1 -1.53 -23.87 -3.01
N ARG A 2 -0.63 -23.18 -3.72
CA ARG A 2 0.64 -22.77 -3.14
C ARG A 2 0.34 -21.76 -2.04
N ALA A 3 0.82 -22.04 -0.83
CA ALA A 3 0.76 -21.06 0.25
C ALA A 3 1.49 -19.78 -0.18
N ALA A 4 0.95 -18.62 0.19
CA ALA A 4 1.63 -17.36 -0.09
C ALA A 4 3.03 -17.38 0.52
N ASP A 5 4.03 -17.08 -0.30
CA ASP A 5 5.43 -17.10 0.11
C ASP A 5 5.79 -15.73 0.68
N TYR A 6 5.84 -15.63 2.01
CA TYR A 6 6.14 -14.39 2.71
C TYR A 6 7.64 -14.15 2.80
N LEU A 7 8.08 -12.98 2.37
CA LEU A 7 9.42 -12.49 2.66
C LEU A 7 9.46 -11.89 4.08
N ILE A 8 10.39 -12.37 4.90
CA ILE A 8 10.50 -11.97 6.31
C ILE A 8 11.21 -10.62 6.39
N ASN A 9 10.50 -9.58 6.83
CA ASN A 9 11.04 -8.21 6.95
C ASN A 9 12.02 -8.04 8.12
N SER A 10 12.11 -8.98 9.06
CA SER A 10 13.06 -8.90 10.18
C SER A 10 14.54 -9.05 9.77
N GLN A 11 14.81 -9.44 8.54
CA GLN A 11 16.16 -9.59 7.99
C GLN A 11 16.35 -8.63 6.80
N ALA A 12 16.48 -7.34 7.10
CA ALA A 12 16.60 -6.28 6.08
C ALA A 12 17.71 -6.56 5.05
N ASP A 13 18.82 -7.14 5.48
CA ASP A 13 19.97 -7.48 4.62
C ASP A 13 19.65 -8.55 3.57
N ARG A 14 18.67 -9.40 3.84
CA ARG A 14 18.23 -10.47 2.94
C ARG A 14 17.01 -10.11 2.11
N LEU A 15 16.25 -9.14 2.57
CA LEU A 15 14.99 -8.76 1.92
C LEU A 15 15.22 -8.26 0.48
N LEU A 16 16.20 -7.39 0.28
CA LEU A 16 16.49 -6.82 -1.03
C LEU A 16 16.98 -7.88 -2.04
N PRO A 17 17.98 -8.72 -1.75
CA PRO A 17 18.39 -9.79 -2.66
C PRO A 17 17.29 -10.80 -2.97
N GLN A 18 16.45 -11.14 -1.99
CA GLN A 18 15.31 -12.03 -2.20
C GLN A 18 14.25 -11.41 -3.10
N SER A 19 13.93 -10.13 -2.89
CA SER A 19 13.01 -9.39 -3.72
C SER A 19 13.48 -9.30 -5.15
N GLU A 20 14.76 -8.98 -5.36
CA GLU A 20 15.37 -8.91 -6.68
C GLU A 20 15.30 -10.25 -7.43
N ARG A 21 15.65 -11.34 -6.75
CA ARG A 21 15.55 -12.68 -7.31
C ARG A 21 14.13 -13.03 -7.74
N ARG A 22 13.13 -12.72 -6.90
CA ARG A 22 11.73 -12.99 -7.21
C ARG A 22 11.24 -12.17 -8.40
N LEU A 23 11.53 -10.88 -8.41
CA LEU A 23 11.15 -10.00 -9.51
C LEU A 23 11.80 -10.41 -10.84
N ARG A 24 13.07 -10.82 -10.83
CA ARG A 24 13.75 -11.36 -12.02
C ARG A 24 13.13 -12.65 -12.54
N ASN A 25 12.55 -13.45 -11.66
CA ASN A 25 11.82 -14.67 -12.05
C ASN A 25 10.41 -14.39 -12.60
N GLY A 26 9.99 -13.12 -12.66
CA GLY A 26 8.66 -12.71 -13.10
C GLY A 26 7.59 -12.75 -12.02
N ASP A 27 7.98 -12.91 -10.76
CA ASP A 27 7.04 -12.87 -9.63
C ASP A 27 6.58 -11.43 -9.36
N THR A 28 5.39 -11.30 -8.78
CA THR A 28 4.86 -10.03 -8.29
C THR A 28 5.01 -9.96 -6.77
N LEU A 29 5.51 -8.84 -6.27
CA LEU A 29 5.60 -8.57 -4.84
C LEU A 29 4.42 -7.71 -4.39
N LEU A 30 3.68 -8.18 -3.39
CA LEU A 30 2.68 -7.39 -2.69
C LEU A 30 3.30 -6.85 -1.40
N ILE A 31 3.30 -5.53 -1.24
CA ILE A 31 3.91 -4.85 -0.09
C ILE A 31 2.87 -3.95 0.56
N PHE A 32 2.77 -4.02 1.89
CA PHE A 32 1.97 -3.12 2.70
C PHE A 32 2.89 -2.07 3.35
N PRO A 33 3.07 -0.89 2.72
CA PRO A 33 4.10 0.05 3.12
C PRO A 33 3.80 0.81 4.41
N GLU A 34 2.58 0.78 4.90
CA GLU A 34 2.21 1.42 6.17
C GLU A 34 2.90 0.77 7.39
N GLY A 35 3.33 -0.48 7.26
CA GLY A 35 3.96 -1.26 8.33
C GLY A 35 3.02 -1.62 9.48
N THR A 36 2.02 -0.82 9.75
CA THR A 36 0.94 -1.04 10.73
C THR A 36 -0.31 -0.30 10.27
N ARG A 37 -1.44 -0.60 10.88
CA ARG A 37 -2.69 0.10 10.56
C ARG A 37 -2.61 1.55 11.06
N THR A 38 -2.87 2.49 10.16
CA THR A 38 -3.02 3.90 10.51
C THR A 38 -4.30 4.08 11.32
N ARG A 39 -4.23 4.79 12.44
CA ARG A 39 -5.42 5.11 13.24
C ARG A 39 -6.25 6.17 12.52
N VAL A 40 -7.56 6.12 12.75
CA VAL A 40 -8.47 7.14 12.25
C VAL A 40 -8.07 8.51 12.80
N GLY A 41 -7.89 9.48 11.91
CA GLY A 41 -7.44 10.84 12.28
C GLY A 41 -5.94 11.04 12.42
N GLU A 42 -5.14 9.98 12.35
CA GLU A 42 -3.68 10.09 12.29
C GLU A 42 -3.20 10.23 10.82
N PRO A 43 -2.14 11.00 10.57
CA PRO A 43 -1.57 11.11 9.24
C PRO A 43 -0.96 9.78 8.81
N MET A 44 -1.24 9.36 7.57
CA MET A 44 -0.64 8.17 6.99
C MET A 44 0.88 8.34 6.87
N THR A 45 1.62 7.32 7.26
CA THR A 45 3.07 7.25 7.09
C THR A 45 3.45 5.98 6.35
N LEU A 46 4.46 6.06 5.49
CA LEU A 46 4.94 4.92 4.72
C LEU A 46 6.37 4.56 5.11
N GLN A 47 6.59 3.27 5.30
CA GLN A 47 7.93 2.72 5.43
C GLN A 47 8.64 2.74 4.07
N ARG A 48 9.93 3.08 4.06
CA ARG A 48 10.71 3.22 2.82
C ARG A 48 11.01 1.91 2.10
N GLY A 49 10.65 0.77 2.68
CA GLY A 49 10.98 -0.55 2.14
C GLY A 49 10.49 -0.77 0.71
N ALA A 50 9.23 -0.43 0.43
CA ALA A 50 8.65 -0.57 -0.90
C ALA A 50 9.38 0.27 -1.96
N ALA A 51 9.63 1.54 -1.66
CA ALA A 51 10.34 2.45 -2.56
C ALA A 51 11.81 2.02 -2.76
N ASN A 52 12.49 1.56 -1.72
CA ASN A 52 13.85 1.04 -1.83
C ASN A 52 13.93 -0.19 -2.73
N ILE A 53 13.02 -1.14 -2.57
CA ILE A 53 12.97 -2.33 -3.43
C ILE A 53 12.70 -1.91 -4.88
N ALA A 54 11.70 -1.07 -5.12
CA ALA A 54 11.36 -0.62 -6.47
C ALA A 54 12.54 0.05 -7.18
N VAL A 55 13.20 1.00 -6.53
CA VAL A 55 14.33 1.72 -7.11
C VAL A 55 15.53 0.81 -7.37
N ARG A 56 15.91 -0.02 -6.38
CA ARG A 56 17.09 -0.87 -6.49
C ARG A 56 16.90 -2.04 -7.45
N CYS A 57 15.68 -2.58 -7.51
CA CYS A 57 15.33 -3.65 -8.45
C CYS A 57 14.87 -3.12 -9.82
N ARG A 58 14.75 -1.80 -9.98
CA ARG A 58 14.15 -1.15 -11.17
C ARG A 58 12.78 -1.76 -11.52
N ALA A 59 12.01 -2.03 -10.49
CA ALA A 59 10.72 -2.67 -10.62
C ALA A 59 9.61 -1.62 -10.65
N ASP A 60 8.69 -1.77 -11.59
CA ASP A 60 7.52 -0.92 -11.66
C ASP A 60 6.58 -1.15 -10.48
N LEU A 61 5.85 -0.12 -10.13
CA LEU A 61 4.91 -0.12 -9.04
C LEU A 61 3.49 0.09 -9.54
N ARG A 62 2.54 -0.47 -8.80
CA ARG A 62 1.14 -0.14 -8.92
C ARG A 62 0.56 0.05 -7.53
N VAL A 63 0.01 1.23 -7.29
CA VAL A 63 -0.63 1.54 -6.02
C VAL A 63 -2.02 0.91 -6.01
N VAL A 64 -2.34 0.21 -4.93
CA VAL A 64 -3.67 -0.36 -4.70
C VAL A 64 -4.16 0.14 -3.36
N THR A 65 -5.31 0.80 -3.35
CA THR A 65 -5.98 1.22 -2.12
C THR A 65 -7.13 0.29 -1.80
N ILE A 66 -7.23 -0.07 -0.53
CA ILE A 66 -8.32 -0.89 0.00
C ILE A 66 -9.03 -0.07 1.06
N HIS A 67 -10.29 0.23 0.79
CA HIS A 67 -11.15 0.92 1.73
C HIS A 67 -12.21 -0.04 2.27
N CYS A 68 -12.44 0.01 3.58
CA CYS A 68 -13.51 -0.74 4.23
C CYS A 68 -14.50 0.24 4.86
N SER A 69 -15.81 0.04 4.64
CA SER A 69 -16.87 0.89 5.19
C SER A 69 -16.98 0.83 6.71
N GLU A 70 -16.51 -0.26 7.31
CA GLU A 70 -16.57 -0.51 8.74
C GLU A 70 -15.15 -0.63 9.33
N HIS A 71 -15.00 -0.21 10.59
CA HIS A 71 -13.76 -0.40 11.33
C HIS A 71 -13.65 -1.87 11.77
N LEU A 72 -13.10 -2.69 10.88
CA LEU A 72 -12.86 -4.09 11.17
C LEU A 72 -11.48 -4.28 11.79
N LEU A 73 -11.45 -5.07 12.88
CA LEU A 73 -10.20 -5.49 13.51
C LEU A 73 -9.29 -4.32 13.92
N ASP A 74 -9.88 -3.27 14.46
CA ASP A 74 -9.11 -2.21 15.11
C ASP A 74 -8.29 -2.81 16.27
N LYS A 75 -7.17 -2.16 16.63
CA LYS A 75 -6.32 -2.60 17.76
C LYS A 75 -7.06 -2.69 19.09
N GLN A 76 -8.18 -2.00 19.22
CA GLN A 76 -9.05 -1.98 20.41
C GLN A 76 -10.25 -2.91 20.28
N SER A 77 -10.59 -3.38 19.08
CA SER A 77 -11.71 -4.30 18.90
C SER A 77 -11.29 -5.74 19.14
N LYS A 78 -12.11 -6.48 19.86
CA LYS A 78 -11.89 -7.91 20.05
C LYS A 78 -12.10 -8.62 18.70
N TRP A 79 -11.28 -9.62 18.41
CA TRP A 79 -11.30 -10.36 17.15
C TRP A 79 -12.67 -10.98 16.77
N TYR A 80 -13.54 -11.17 17.77
CA TYR A 80 -14.90 -11.69 17.62
C TYR A 80 -15.99 -10.61 17.54
N HIS A 81 -15.61 -9.34 17.50
CA HIS A 81 -16.58 -8.26 17.36
C HIS A 81 -17.12 -8.23 15.93
N VAL A 82 -18.41 -8.56 15.80
CA VAL A 82 -19.12 -8.50 14.53
C VAL A 82 -19.69 -7.10 14.38
N PRO A 83 -19.39 -6.36 13.29
CA PRO A 83 -19.97 -5.05 13.07
C PRO A 83 -21.48 -5.14 12.87
N ALA A 84 -22.18 -4.06 13.24
CA ALA A 84 -23.64 -3.98 13.11
C ALA A 84 -24.12 -4.06 11.65
N HIS A 85 -23.30 -3.61 10.72
CA HIS A 85 -23.60 -3.62 9.29
C HIS A 85 -22.60 -4.50 8.54
N LYS A 86 -23.04 -5.07 7.42
CA LYS A 86 -22.17 -5.84 6.53
C LYS A 86 -21.07 -4.94 5.96
N PRO A 87 -19.79 -5.24 6.21
CA PRO A 87 -18.70 -4.44 5.71
C PRO A 87 -18.62 -4.50 4.18
N GLN A 88 -18.38 -3.35 3.56
CA GLN A 88 -18.11 -3.23 2.14
C GLN A 88 -16.64 -2.89 1.93
N PHE A 89 -15.99 -3.65 1.07
CA PHE A 89 -14.62 -3.39 0.66
C PHE A 89 -14.62 -2.78 -0.73
N ARG A 90 -13.92 -1.66 -0.87
CA ARG A 90 -13.66 -1.04 -2.17
C ARG A 90 -12.16 -1.14 -2.44
N VAL A 91 -11.81 -1.78 -3.55
CA VAL A 91 -10.43 -1.88 -4.01
C VAL A 91 -10.27 -0.99 -5.24
N MET A 92 -9.33 -0.07 -5.19
CA MET A 92 -9.01 0.81 -6.31
C MET A 92 -7.57 0.54 -6.74
N VAL A 93 -7.38 0.30 -8.03
CA VAL A 93 -6.08 0.03 -8.63
C VAL A 93 -5.65 1.27 -9.40
N GLY A 94 -4.55 1.89 -8.97
CA GLY A 94 -3.98 3.07 -9.60
C GLY A 94 -3.21 2.74 -10.88
N GLU A 95 -2.64 3.77 -11.47
CA GLU A 95 -1.80 3.64 -12.67
C GLU A 95 -0.45 2.99 -12.33
N ARG A 96 0.18 2.45 -13.37
CA ARG A 96 1.53 1.91 -13.26
C ARG A 96 2.53 3.04 -13.18
N ILE A 97 3.42 2.99 -12.22
CA ILE A 97 4.56 3.88 -12.10
C ILE A 97 5.79 3.17 -12.66
N ASN A 98 6.31 3.67 -13.76
CA ASN A 98 7.59 3.24 -14.28
C ASN A 98 8.68 3.87 -13.40
N THR A 99 9.34 3.05 -12.58
CA THR A 99 10.32 3.54 -11.60
C THR A 99 11.56 4.14 -12.27
N ALA A 100 11.98 3.62 -13.42
CA ALA A 100 13.13 4.16 -14.14
C ALA A 100 12.83 5.57 -14.68
N GLU A 101 11.72 5.74 -15.38
CA GLU A 101 11.27 7.05 -15.90
C GLU A 101 11.02 8.05 -14.75
N PHE A 102 10.47 7.59 -13.64
CA PHE A 102 10.27 8.43 -12.46
C PHE A 102 11.60 8.96 -11.91
N CYS A 103 12.62 8.12 -11.79
CA CYS A 103 13.93 8.52 -11.30
C CYS A 103 14.61 9.51 -12.24
N GLU A 104 14.52 9.30 -13.54
CA GLU A 104 15.05 10.21 -14.56
C GLU A 104 14.35 11.58 -14.52
N ALA A 105 13.01 11.59 -14.46
CA ALA A 105 12.22 12.83 -14.41
C ALA A 105 12.46 13.64 -13.12
N GLN A 106 12.88 13.00 -12.04
CA GLN A 106 13.23 13.66 -10.78
C GLN A 106 14.73 13.98 -10.65
N GLU A 107 15.53 13.71 -11.68
CA GLU A 107 17.00 13.84 -11.63
C GLU A 107 17.63 13.13 -10.42
N ALA A 108 16.99 12.05 -9.97
CA ALA A 108 17.35 11.32 -8.77
C ALA A 108 18.28 10.16 -9.09
N PHE A 109 19.55 10.46 -9.34
CA PHE A 109 20.56 9.48 -9.75
C PHE A 109 21.06 8.64 -8.56
N GLU A 110 20.95 9.14 -7.34
CA GLU A 110 21.26 8.37 -6.14
C GLU A 110 20.07 7.50 -5.69
N PRO A 111 20.25 6.18 -5.49
CA PRO A 111 19.17 5.29 -5.08
C PRO A 111 18.44 5.71 -3.78
N ALA A 112 19.17 6.27 -2.83
CA ALA A 112 18.59 6.74 -1.57
C ALA A 112 17.70 7.96 -1.76
N LEU A 113 18.12 8.89 -2.62
CA LEU A 113 17.32 10.08 -2.97
C LEU A 113 16.09 9.68 -3.77
N ALA A 114 16.27 8.83 -4.79
CA ALA A 114 15.19 8.31 -5.62
C ALA A 114 14.12 7.59 -4.76
N ALA A 115 14.53 6.73 -3.84
CA ALA A 115 13.62 6.03 -2.93
C ALA A 115 12.85 7.00 -2.00
N ARG A 116 13.51 8.08 -1.56
CA ARG A 116 12.85 9.11 -0.73
C ARG A 116 11.77 9.86 -1.55
N GLN A 117 12.10 10.26 -2.77
CA GLN A 117 11.16 10.96 -3.64
C GLN A 117 9.99 10.07 -4.06
N LEU A 118 10.29 8.82 -4.41
CA LEU A 118 9.26 7.83 -4.76
C LEU A 118 8.33 7.56 -3.57
N ASN A 119 8.87 7.41 -2.36
CA ASN A 119 8.07 7.22 -1.15
C ASN A 119 7.12 8.40 -0.88
N ARG A 120 7.58 9.62 -1.12
CA ARG A 120 6.74 10.84 -1.02
C ARG A 120 5.63 10.83 -2.08
N HIS A 121 5.95 10.45 -3.30
CA HIS A 121 4.99 10.34 -4.39
C HIS A 121 3.91 9.28 -4.10
N LEU A 122 4.30 8.11 -3.59
CA LEU A 122 3.38 7.06 -3.17
C LEU A 122 2.45 7.53 -2.04
N LEU A 123 2.99 8.22 -1.05
CA LEU A 123 2.21 8.79 0.04
C LEU A 123 1.17 9.79 -0.47
N TYR A 124 1.57 10.66 -1.39
CA TYR A 124 0.66 11.62 -2.03
C TYR A 124 -0.46 10.91 -2.77
N GLN A 125 -0.15 9.92 -3.62
CA GLN A 125 -1.17 9.16 -4.35
C GLN A 125 -2.15 8.43 -3.41
N LEU A 126 -1.64 7.78 -2.37
CA LEU A 126 -2.49 7.08 -1.40
C LEU A 126 -3.40 8.05 -0.64
N SER A 127 -2.89 9.23 -0.27
CA SER A 127 -3.69 10.25 0.42
C SER A 127 -4.81 10.83 -0.44
N GLN A 128 -4.60 10.96 -1.75
CA GLN A 128 -5.61 11.44 -2.69
C GLN A 128 -6.71 10.41 -2.98
N GLN A 129 -6.37 9.12 -2.94
CA GLN A 129 -7.29 8.04 -3.22
C GLN A 129 -8.09 7.59 -2.00
N THR A 130 -7.75 8.07 -0.82
CA THR A 130 -8.51 7.80 0.40
C THR A 130 -9.68 8.79 0.47
N PRO A 131 -10.93 8.36 0.21
CA PRO A 131 -12.07 9.27 0.33
C PRO A 131 -12.18 9.77 1.78
N PRO A 132 -12.55 11.03 2.00
CA PRO A 132 -12.84 11.50 3.35
C PRO A 132 -13.92 10.63 3.98
N LEU A 133 -13.76 10.28 5.23
CA LEU A 133 -14.70 9.44 6.02
C LEU A 133 -16.08 10.08 6.25
N ALA A 134 -16.45 11.11 5.50
CA ALA A 134 -17.72 11.83 5.60
C ALA A 134 -18.77 11.25 4.64
N GLY A 135 -19.78 10.61 5.22
CA GLY A 135 -21.12 10.56 4.65
C GLY A 135 -21.38 9.45 3.63
N ILE A 136 -21.43 8.19 4.06
CA ILE A 136 -22.38 7.27 3.43
C ILE A 136 -23.72 7.49 4.16
N HIS A 137 -24.42 8.56 3.79
CA HIS A 137 -25.84 8.64 4.08
C HIS A 137 -26.53 7.55 3.26
N ASN A 138 -27.13 6.59 3.97
CA ASN A 138 -28.10 5.67 3.44
C ASN A 138 -29.27 6.48 2.85
N ASP A 139 -29.32 6.63 1.53
CA ASP A 139 -30.59 6.81 0.83
C ASP A 139 -31.35 5.48 0.82
N ALA A 140 -31.95 5.17 1.95
CA ALA A 140 -32.93 4.08 2.11
C ALA A 140 -34.34 4.57 1.83
N SER A 141 -34.55 5.53 0.92
CA SER A 141 -35.88 6.09 0.59
C SER A 141 -36.21 6.02 -0.90
N ALA A 142 -35.97 4.89 -1.54
CA ALA A 142 -36.46 4.66 -2.90
C ALA A 142 -36.89 3.20 -3.09
N LEU A 143 -37.81 2.73 -2.27
CA LEU A 143 -38.71 1.61 -2.57
C LEU A 143 -39.97 1.77 -1.70
N SER A 144 -40.85 2.60 -2.17
CA SER A 144 -42.31 2.57 -1.86
C SER A 144 -43.05 2.49 -3.16
#